data_d40c0717d369fe5425c818da43d18906
#
_entry.id   d40c0717d369fe5425c818da43d18906
#
_cell.length_a   1.000
_cell.length_b   1.000
_cell.length_c   1.000
_cell.angle_alpha   90.00
_cell.angle_beta   90.00
_cell.angle_gamma   90.00
#
_symmetry.space_group_name_H-M   'P 1'
#
loop_
_entity.id
_entity.type
_entity.pdbx_description
1 polymer ?
#
loop_
_entity_poly.entity_id
_entity_poly.type
_entity_poly.pdbx_seq_one_letter_code
_entity_poly.pdbx_strand_id
1 'polypeptide(L)'
;REMPSLAGLFFWMNRKIENINKIIVSNPLKLDCGKTIKDFPLAYETYGKLNDNRDNAIIVFHALTGDQFVAGTNPVTKKDGWWVTAVGPGKAIDTDKYFVICANVIGGCMGSLGPSNINQETNQPYGLDFPVITIKDIVRAQESLLDHLGIKKLLCATGGSMGGMQLLQFCATFPEKTFSAIPIACSSSHSAQNIALNELARQAIMADPVWDNGKYFLKNTQPKNGLAVARMVGHISYLSEQGMQEKFGRKLQEKADYEFSFNADFQIESYLRHQGSSFVERFD
;
A
#
# COMPACT_ATOMS: atom_id res chain seq x y z
N ARG A 1 -6.93 30.43 23.96
CA ARG A 1 -6.80 30.12 22.50
C ARG A 1 -7.60 28.86 22.27
N GLU A 2 -8.73 29.00 21.62
CA GLU A 2 -9.56 27.87 21.20
C GLU A 2 -8.74 26.96 20.29
N MET A 3 -8.75 25.66 20.57
CA MET A 3 -8.17 24.66 19.68
C MET A 3 -8.94 24.70 18.35
N PRO A 4 -8.26 24.72 17.19
CA PRO A 4 -8.95 24.64 15.92
C PRO A 4 -9.80 23.37 15.88
N SER A 5 -11.01 23.47 15.33
CA SER A 5 -11.92 22.33 15.24
C SER A 5 -11.23 21.15 14.54
N LEU A 6 -11.38 19.95 15.09
CA LEU A 6 -10.80 18.71 14.53
C LEU A 6 -11.11 18.49 13.05
N ALA A 7 -12.22 19.05 12.54
CA ALA A 7 -12.58 19.02 11.13
C ALA A 7 -11.58 19.73 10.18
N GLY A 8 -10.79 20.70 10.68
CA GLY A 8 -9.78 21.39 9.88
C GLY A 8 -8.45 20.66 9.76
N LEU A 9 -8.12 19.77 10.72
CA LEU A 9 -6.83 19.09 10.83
C LEU A 9 -6.67 17.91 9.85
N PHE A 10 -7.78 17.25 9.48
CA PHE A 10 -7.81 16.12 8.55
C PHE A 10 -8.06 16.52 7.08
N PHE A 11 -8.10 17.80 6.79
CA PHE A 11 -8.60 18.33 5.54
C PHE A 11 -7.73 17.98 4.32
N TRP A 12 -6.43 17.71 4.52
CA TRP A 12 -5.51 17.49 3.43
C TRP A 12 -5.52 16.03 2.91
N MET A 13 -5.55 15.04 3.79
CA MET A 13 -5.64 13.62 3.38
C MET A 13 -7.08 13.24 2.98
N ASN A 14 -8.09 13.70 3.71
CA ASN A 14 -9.48 13.35 3.43
C ASN A 14 -10.03 13.94 2.14
N ARG A 15 -9.64 15.15 1.73
CA ARG A 15 -10.11 15.74 0.45
C ARG A 15 -9.70 14.97 -0.79
N LYS A 16 -8.58 14.26 -0.76
CA LYS A 16 -8.11 13.47 -1.91
C LYS A 16 -8.78 12.10 -2.03
N ILE A 17 -9.45 11.64 -0.96
CA ILE A 17 -9.97 10.27 -0.84
C ILE A 17 -11.52 10.21 -0.90
N GLU A 18 -12.21 11.37 -1.04
CA GLU A 18 -13.68 11.45 -0.96
C GLU A 18 -14.42 10.74 -2.11
N ASN A 19 -13.81 10.58 -3.28
CA ASN A 19 -14.46 10.03 -4.49
C ASN A 19 -13.84 8.70 -4.94
N ILE A 20 -13.62 7.76 -4.02
CA ILE A 20 -13.16 6.41 -4.33
C ILE A 20 -14.22 5.37 -3.97
N ASN A 21 -14.23 4.26 -4.69
CA ASN A 21 -15.14 3.15 -4.41
C ASN A 21 -14.84 2.53 -3.04
N LYS A 22 -15.87 2.37 -2.21
CA LYS A 22 -15.78 1.76 -0.88
C LYS A 22 -17.01 0.92 -0.59
N ILE A 23 -16.81 -0.17 0.12
CA ILE A 23 -17.89 -0.84 0.85
C ILE A 23 -17.71 -0.61 2.34
N ILE A 24 -18.81 -0.73 3.09
CA ILE A 24 -18.74 -0.88 4.54
C ILE A 24 -18.87 -2.37 4.85
N VAL A 25 -17.83 -2.94 5.45
CA VAL A 25 -17.83 -4.32 5.90
C VAL A 25 -18.52 -4.34 7.26
N SER A 26 -19.80 -4.77 7.28
CA SER A 26 -20.61 -4.77 8.50
C SER A 26 -20.40 -6.00 9.37
N ASN A 27 -19.98 -7.11 8.78
CA ASN A 27 -19.66 -8.32 9.54
C ASN A 27 -18.44 -8.07 10.43
N PRO A 28 -18.51 -8.39 11.73
CA PRO A 28 -17.37 -8.25 12.61
C PRO A 28 -16.17 -9.08 12.15
N LEU A 29 -15.02 -8.45 12.03
CA LEU A 29 -13.74 -9.10 11.70
C LEU A 29 -12.91 -9.24 12.97
N LYS A 30 -12.74 -10.48 13.43
CA LYS A 30 -11.85 -10.79 14.55
C LYS A 30 -10.40 -10.83 14.03
N LEU A 31 -9.58 -9.96 14.56
CA LEU A 31 -8.16 -9.83 14.20
C LEU A 31 -7.28 -10.83 14.94
N ASP A 32 -6.14 -11.16 14.37
CA ASP A 32 -5.18 -12.06 15.01
C ASP A 32 -4.61 -11.50 16.33
N CYS A 33 -4.57 -10.17 16.51
CA CYS A 33 -4.21 -9.52 17.76
C CYS A 33 -5.29 -9.63 18.87
N GLY A 34 -6.42 -10.30 18.60
CA GLY A 34 -7.52 -10.50 19.55
C GLY A 34 -8.58 -9.39 19.56
N LYS A 35 -8.32 -8.23 18.95
CA LYS A 35 -9.31 -7.17 18.78
C LYS A 35 -10.34 -7.53 17.69
N THR A 36 -11.47 -6.85 17.69
CA THR A 36 -12.50 -6.98 16.64
C THR A 36 -12.79 -5.61 16.05
N ILE A 37 -12.85 -5.53 14.72
CA ILE A 37 -13.31 -4.34 14.01
C ILE A 37 -14.64 -4.65 13.31
N LYS A 38 -15.52 -3.66 13.19
CA LYS A 38 -16.83 -3.77 12.55
C LYS A 38 -17.19 -2.46 11.86
N ASP A 39 -18.13 -2.51 10.94
CA ASP A 39 -18.65 -1.35 10.22
C ASP A 39 -17.53 -0.47 9.65
N PHE A 40 -16.53 -1.11 9.04
CA PHE A 40 -15.33 -0.43 8.57
C PHE A 40 -15.28 -0.27 7.04
N PRO A 41 -14.71 0.84 6.54
CA PRO A 41 -14.54 1.05 5.11
C PRO A 41 -13.46 0.14 4.53
N LEU A 42 -13.75 -0.48 3.39
CA LEU A 42 -12.80 -1.17 2.54
C LEU A 42 -12.86 -0.54 1.15
N ALA A 43 -11.80 0.20 0.79
CA ALA A 43 -11.69 0.83 -0.51
C ALA A 43 -11.23 -0.18 -1.56
N TYR A 44 -11.69 -0.03 -2.79
CA TYR A 44 -11.33 -0.91 -3.89
C TYR A 44 -11.48 -0.21 -5.23
N GLU A 45 -10.96 -0.83 -6.28
CA GLU A 45 -11.21 -0.44 -7.66
C GLU A 45 -11.43 -1.68 -8.52
N THR A 46 -12.17 -1.50 -9.61
CA THR A 46 -12.48 -2.58 -10.56
C THR A 46 -12.27 -2.12 -12.00
N TYR A 47 -11.90 -3.05 -12.85
CA TYR A 47 -11.66 -2.80 -14.27
C TYR A 47 -12.27 -3.94 -15.10
N GLY A 48 -12.79 -3.58 -16.28
CA GLY A 48 -13.50 -4.53 -17.14
C GLY A 48 -14.93 -4.81 -16.65
N LYS A 49 -15.52 -5.88 -17.15
CA LYS A 49 -16.92 -6.26 -16.87
C LYS A 49 -17.00 -7.69 -16.33
N LEU A 50 -17.67 -7.83 -15.19
CA LEU A 50 -18.02 -9.15 -14.65
C LEU A 50 -19.06 -9.80 -15.58
N ASN A 51 -18.80 -11.01 -16.05
CA ASN A 51 -19.73 -11.73 -16.89
C ASN A 51 -20.91 -12.32 -16.08
N ASP A 52 -21.94 -12.80 -16.78
CA ASP A 52 -23.17 -13.31 -16.14
C ASP A 52 -22.89 -14.54 -15.26
N ASN A 53 -21.93 -15.38 -15.66
CA ASN A 53 -21.52 -16.57 -14.91
C ASN A 53 -20.64 -16.22 -13.68
N ARG A 54 -20.12 -14.98 -13.61
CA ARG A 54 -19.19 -14.51 -12.56
C ARG A 54 -17.92 -15.35 -12.41
N ASP A 55 -17.42 -15.88 -13.52
CA ASP A 55 -16.25 -16.78 -13.56
C ASP A 55 -15.01 -16.18 -14.24
N ASN A 56 -15.07 -14.90 -14.66
CA ASN A 56 -13.96 -14.16 -15.28
C ASN A 56 -13.26 -13.18 -14.31
N ALA A 57 -13.46 -13.31 -13.00
CA ALA A 57 -12.91 -12.39 -12.03
C ALA A 57 -11.44 -12.70 -11.67
N ILE A 58 -10.59 -11.68 -11.68
CA ILE A 58 -9.19 -11.74 -11.26
C ILE A 58 -8.99 -10.74 -10.12
N ILE A 59 -8.45 -11.19 -8.99
CA ILE A 59 -8.01 -10.28 -7.92
C ILE A 59 -6.52 -9.98 -8.04
N VAL A 60 -6.17 -8.70 -7.90
CA VAL A 60 -4.78 -8.23 -7.83
C VAL A 60 -4.53 -7.70 -6.42
N PHE A 61 -3.58 -8.29 -5.71
CA PHE A 61 -3.15 -7.85 -4.39
C PHE A 61 -1.98 -6.89 -4.52
N HIS A 62 -2.13 -5.66 -4.01
CA HIS A 62 -1.07 -4.66 -4.10
C HIS A 62 0.03 -4.84 -3.05
N ALA A 63 1.24 -4.37 -3.35
CA ALA A 63 2.38 -4.37 -2.46
C ALA A 63 2.22 -3.33 -1.32
N LEU A 64 3.10 -3.37 -0.30
CA LEU A 64 3.05 -2.51 0.89
C LEU A 64 2.80 -1.02 0.57
N THR A 65 3.46 -0.50 -0.43
CA THR A 65 3.37 0.91 -0.83
C THR A 65 2.50 1.14 -2.07
N GLY A 66 1.73 0.13 -2.47
CA GLY A 66 0.72 0.22 -3.52
C GLY A 66 -0.62 0.72 -3.00
N ASP A 67 -1.59 0.70 -3.89
CA ASP A 67 -2.98 1.05 -3.64
C ASP A 67 -3.90 0.25 -4.59
N GLN A 68 -5.20 0.50 -4.54
CA GLN A 68 -6.19 -0.16 -5.40
C GLN A 68 -6.14 0.25 -6.88
N PHE A 69 -5.41 1.30 -7.23
CA PHE A 69 -5.39 1.83 -8.60
C PHE A 69 -4.33 1.12 -9.46
N VAL A 70 -4.62 -0.11 -9.87
CA VAL A 70 -3.70 -0.93 -10.70
C VAL A 70 -3.61 -0.47 -12.15
N ALA A 71 -4.69 0.10 -12.70
CA ALA A 71 -4.78 0.54 -14.10
C ALA A 71 -5.50 1.90 -14.18
N GLY A 72 -5.60 2.45 -15.39
CA GLY A 72 -6.18 3.78 -15.59
C GLY A 72 -5.40 4.89 -14.89
N THR A 73 -6.06 6.00 -14.62
CA THR A 73 -5.46 7.15 -13.90
C THR A 73 -5.89 7.12 -12.44
N ASN A 74 -4.93 7.12 -11.52
CA ASN A 74 -5.19 7.25 -10.09
C ASN A 74 -5.82 8.63 -9.79
N PRO A 75 -7.06 8.69 -9.26
CA PRO A 75 -7.76 9.95 -9.06
C PRO A 75 -7.14 10.83 -7.97
N VAL A 76 -6.31 10.24 -7.10
CA VAL A 76 -5.63 10.94 -5.99
C VAL A 76 -4.32 11.55 -6.45
N THR A 77 -3.45 10.75 -7.08
CA THR A 77 -2.10 11.17 -7.49
C THR A 77 -2.05 11.78 -8.88
N LYS A 78 -3.11 11.61 -9.69
CA LYS A 78 -3.19 12.00 -11.11
C LYS A 78 -2.14 11.31 -12.01
N LYS A 79 -1.49 10.26 -11.51
CA LYS A 79 -0.53 9.43 -12.26
C LYS A 79 -1.23 8.16 -12.76
N ASP A 80 -0.60 7.48 -13.69
CA ASP A 80 -1.07 6.18 -14.15
C ASP A 80 -1.09 5.17 -12.99
N GLY A 81 -2.02 4.21 -13.10
CA GLY A 81 -2.08 3.07 -12.20
C GLY A 81 -0.75 2.31 -12.17
N TRP A 82 -0.40 1.73 -11.03
CA TRP A 82 0.94 1.19 -10.82
C TRP A 82 1.28 -0.05 -11.66
N TRP A 83 0.29 -0.68 -12.30
CA TRP A 83 0.51 -1.85 -13.17
C TRP A 83 -0.12 -1.73 -14.55
N VAL A 84 -0.23 -0.52 -15.07
CA VAL A 84 -0.77 -0.26 -16.42
C VAL A 84 -0.02 -1.00 -17.54
N THR A 85 1.20 -1.48 -17.28
CA THR A 85 1.94 -2.31 -18.24
C THR A 85 1.36 -3.72 -18.38
N ALA A 86 0.69 -4.24 -17.36
CA ALA A 86 0.13 -5.59 -17.33
C ALA A 86 -1.40 -5.62 -17.37
N VAL A 87 -2.08 -4.59 -16.85
CA VAL A 87 -3.55 -4.53 -16.72
C VAL A 87 -4.12 -3.48 -17.64
N GLY A 88 -5.09 -3.86 -18.46
CA GLY A 88 -5.79 -2.98 -19.40
C GLY A 88 -6.24 -3.70 -20.67
N PRO A 89 -6.96 -3.01 -21.57
CA PRO A 89 -7.39 -3.59 -22.84
C PRO A 89 -6.23 -4.15 -23.65
N GLY A 90 -6.34 -5.40 -24.10
CA GLY A 90 -5.34 -6.09 -24.91
C GLY A 90 -4.01 -6.41 -24.20
N LYS A 91 -3.92 -6.22 -22.87
CA LYS A 91 -2.71 -6.51 -22.08
C LYS A 91 -2.73 -7.93 -21.51
N ALA A 92 -1.69 -8.30 -20.76
CA ALA A 92 -1.57 -9.64 -20.15
C ALA A 92 -2.78 -9.98 -19.26
N ILE A 93 -3.27 -9.02 -18.50
CA ILE A 93 -4.56 -9.07 -17.80
C ILE A 93 -5.52 -8.16 -18.56
N ASP A 94 -6.16 -8.75 -19.57
CA ASP A 94 -6.99 -8.06 -20.56
C ASP A 94 -8.35 -7.68 -19.95
N THR A 95 -8.59 -6.41 -19.73
CA THR A 95 -9.85 -5.92 -19.15
C THR A 95 -11.04 -5.97 -20.09
N ASP A 96 -10.85 -6.27 -21.39
CA ASP A 96 -11.95 -6.57 -22.30
C ASP A 96 -12.50 -7.98 -22.08
N LYS A 97 -11.74 -8.86 -21.43
CA LYS A 97 -12.10 -10.26 -21.13
C LYS A 97 -12.35 -10.52 -19.65
N TYR A 98 -11.56 -9.90 -18.80
CA TYR A 98 -11.53 -10.18 -17.37
C TYR A 98 -12.06 -9.02 -16.55
N PHE A 99 -12.74 -9.36 -15.46
CA PHE A 99 -13.11 -8.42 -14.42
C PHE A 99 -12.02 -8.40 -13.37
N VAL A 100 -11.25 -7.31 -13.31
CA VAL A 100 -10.11 -7.16 -12.42
C VAL A 100 -10.53 -6.39 -11.18
N ILE A 101 -10.14 -6.88 -10.00
CA ILE A 101 -10.45 -6.30 -8.69
C ILE A 101 -9.14 -6.02 -7.96
N CYS A 102 -9.01 -4.85 -7.35
CA CYS A 102 -7.95 -4.57 -6.39
C CYS A 102 -8.55 -3.85 -5.17
N ALA A 103 -8.41 -4.43 -3.99
CA ALA A 103 -8.79 -3.79 -2.74
C ALA A 103 -7.58 -3.11 -2.09
N ASN A 104 -7.80 -1.94 -1.49
CA ASN A 104 -6.80 -1.32 -0.62
C ASN A 104 -6.77 -2.07 0.72
N VAL A 105 -5.59 -2.37 1.23
CA VAL A 105 -5.42 -3.11 2.48
C VAL A 105 -5.95 -2.30 3.68
N ILE A 106 -6.55 -2.98 4.67
CA ILE A 106 -6.80 -2.38 5.97
C ILE A 106 -5.46 -2.08 6.66
N GLY A 107 -5.37 -0.96 7.38
CA GLY A 107 -4.11 -0.43 7.89
C GLY A 107 -3.36 0.45 6.88
N GLY A 108 -3.86 0.57 5.64
CA GLY A 108 -3.31 1.45 4.60
C GLY A 108 -3.82 2.89 4.70
N CYS A 109 -3.32 3.75 3.81
CA CYS A 109 -3.62 5.18 3.78
C CYS A 109 -4.42 5.63 2.55
N MET A 110 -5.05 4.69 1.80
CA MET A 110 -5.75 5.02 0.53
C MET A 110 -7.25 4.67 0.59
N GLY A 111 -7.87 4.87 1.76
CA GLY A 111 -9.33 4.88 1.92
C GLY A 111 -9.95 3.67 2.60
N SER A 112 -9.24 2.57 2.79
CA SER A 112 -9.62 1.51 3.72
C SER A 112 -9.40 1.95 5.17
N LEU A 113 -9.99 1.23 6.14
CA LEU A 113 -9.77 1.52 7.54
C LEU A 113 -8.27 1.51 7.88
N GLY A 114 -7.79 2.59 8.47
CA GLY A 114 -6.38 2.75 8.85
C GLY A 114 -6.21 3.69 10.05
N PRO A 115 -4.97 3.92 10.50
CA PRO A 115 -4.68 4.74 11.69
C PRO A 115 -5.24 6.16 11.66
N SER A 116 -5.42 6.75 10.49
CA SER A 116 -5.98 8.11 10.32
C SER A 116 -7.51 8.18 10.46
N ASN A 117 -8.21 7.04 10.47
CA ASN A 117 -9.66 7.02 10.66
C ASN A 117 -10.04 7.37 12.10
N ILE A 118 -11.23 7.95 12.26
CA ILE A 118 -11.79 8.26 13.59
C ILE A 118 -12.21 6.97 14.28
N ASN A 119 -11.69 6.76 15.47
CA ASN A 119 -12.18 5.74 16.39
C ASN A 119 -13.51 6.22 16.99
N GLN A 120 -14.59 5.48 16.75
CA GLN A 120 -15.92 5.85 17.20
C GLN A 120 -16.08 5.87 18.74
N GLU A 121 -15.23 5.15 19.46
CA GLU A 121 -15.26 5.11 20.93
C GLU A 121 -14.63 6.36 21.55
N THR A 122 -13.57 6.89 20.94
CA THR A 122 -12.82 8.03 21.48
C THR A 122 -13.11 9.35 20.77
N ASN A 123 -13.76 9.30 19.61
CA ASN A 123 -13.97 10.41 18.68
C ASN A 123 -12.64 11.12 18.29
N GLN A 124 -11.56 10.36 18.29
CA GLN A 124 -10.21 10.79 17.88
C GLN A 124 -9.69 9.82 16.81
N PRO A 125 -8.71 10.21 15.98
CA PRO A 125 -8.03 9.26 15.14
C PRO A 125 -7.41 8.12 15.95
N TYR A 126 -7.39 6.92 15.35
CA TYR A 126 -6.76 5.77 15.98
C TYR A 126 -5.29 6.03 16.32
N GLY A 127 -4.52 6.61 15.39
CA GLY A 127 -3.07 6.76 15.58
C GLY A 127 -2.42 5.43 15.96
N LEU A 128 -1.64 5.41 17.04
CA LEU A 128 -0.99 4.19 17.55
C LEU A 128 -1.96 3.22 18.27
N ASP A 129 -3.18 3.63 18.58
CA ASP A 129 -4.22 2.73 19.14
C ASP A 129 -4.86 1.84 18.07
N PHE A 130 -4.52 2.08 16.78
CA PHE A 130 -4.94 1.22 15.68
C PHE A 130 -4.46 -0.22 15.93
N PRO A 131 -5.34 -1.24 15.75
CA PRO A 131 -4.94 -2.61 15.99
C PRO A 131 -3.82 -3.04 15.05
N VAL A 132 -2.91 -3.88 15.54
CA VAL A 132 -1.92 -4.53 14.68
C VAL A 132 -2.64 -5.45 13.70
N ILE A 133 -2.39 -5.25 12.42
CA ILE A 133 -3.00 -5.98 11.30
C ILE A 133 -2.01 -6.99 10.74
N THR A 134 -2.43 -8.23 10.55
CA THR A 134 -1.65 -9.28 9.90
C THR A 134 -2.06 -9.44 8.44
N ILE A 135 -1.24 -10.15 7.64
CA ILE A 135 -1.60 -10.52 6.26
C ILE A 135 -2.90 -11.34 6.24
N LYS A 136 -3.12 -12.19 7.25
CA LYS A 136 -4.35 -12.97 7.39
C LYS A 136 -5.58 -12.10 7.67
N ASP A 137 -5.44 -11.04 8.44
CA ASP A 137 -6.52 -10.06 8.65
C ASP A 137 -6.88 -9.34 7.35
N ILE A 138 -5.85 -8.94 6.58
CA ILE A 138 -6.03 -8.28 5.29
C ILE A 138 -6.84 -9.16 4.34
N VAL A 139 -6.48 -10.43 4.16
CA VAL A 139 -7.16 -11.31 3.20
C VAL A 139 -8.58 -11.68 3.66
N ARG A 140 -8.84 -11.73 4.97
CA ARG A 140 -10.21 -11.91 5.49
C ARG A 140 -11.10 -10.69 5.22
N ALA A 141 -10.54 -9.48 5.31
CA ALA A 141 -11.26 -8.27 4.92
C ALA A 141 -11.54 -8.24 3.41
N GLN A 142 -10.58 -8.63 2.59
CA GLN A 142 -10.74 -8.66 1.13
C GLN A 142 -11.71 -9.74 0.66
N GLU A 143 -11.84 -10.83 1.38
CA GLU A 143 -12.85 -11.86 1.11
C GLU A 143 -14.28 -11.30 1.24
N SER A 144 -14.53 -10.41 2.20
CA SER A 144 -15.81 -9.72 2.32
C SER A 144 -16.16 -8.87 1.09
N LEU A 145 -15.16 -8.35 0.36
CA LEU A 145 -15.40 -7.66 -0.92
C LEU A 145 -15.85 -8.63 -2.01
N LEU A 146 -15.29 -9.83 -2.07
CA LEU A 146 -15.72 -10.84 -3.04
C LEU A 146 -17.18 -11.24 -2.79
N ASP A 147 -17.58 -11.42 -1.54
CA ASP A 147 -18.96 -11.72 -1.17
C ASP A 147 -19.89 -10.56 -1.56
N HIS A 148 -19.49 -9.30 -1.30
CA HIS A 148 -20.25 -8.11 -1.72
C HIS A 148 -20.45 -8.07 -3.24
N LEU A 149 -19.43 -8.41 -4.02
CA LEU A 149 -19.48 -8.46 -5.49
C LEU A 149 -20.19 -9.74 -6.02
N GLY A 150 -20.56 -10.66 -5.12
CA GLY A 150 -21.23 -11.93 -5.45
C GLY A 150 -20.30 -12.90 -6.20
N ILE A 151 -18.98 -12.82 -5.96
CA ILE A 151 -17.96 -13.65 -6.60
C ILE A 151 -17.64 -14.82 -5.67
N LYS A 152 -18.07 -16.02 -6.04
CA LYS A 152 -17.83 -17.23 -5.25
C LYS A 152 -16.44 -17.80 -5.47
N LYS A 153 -15.91 -17.67 -6.68
CA LYS A 153 -14.61 -18.22 -7.07
C LYS A 153 -13.93 -17.30 -8.09
N LEU A 154 -12.69 -16.99 -7.84
CA LEU A 154 -11.83 -16.24 -8.73
C LEU A 154 -11.26 -17.16 -9.83
N LEU A 155 -11.18 -16.66 -11.06
CA LEU A 155 -10.43 -17.32 -12.14
C LEU A 155 -8.94 -17.32 -11.79
N CYS A 156 -8.44 -16.19 -11.32
CA CYS A 156 -7.04 -16.06 -10.93
C CYS A 156 -6.89 -15.06 -9.79
N ALA A 157 -5.90 -15.31 -8.95
CA ALA A 157 -5.41 -14.35 -7.98
C ALA A 157 -3.92 -14.08 -8.23
N THR A 158 -3.49 -12.82 -8.21
CA THR A 158 -2.10 -12.45 -8.45
C THR A 158 -1.66 -11.30 -7.55
N GLY A 159 -0.37 -11.22 -7.29
CA GLY A 159 0.19 -10.14 -6.50
C GLY A 159 1.70 -10.24 -6.35
N GLY A 160 2.34 -9.08 -6.19
CA GLY A 160 3.78 -8.98 -6.02
C GLY A 160 4.20 -8.55 -4.61
N SER A 161 5.35 -9.02 -4.12
CA SER A 161 5.89 -8.66 -2.80
C SER A 161 4.88 -8.95 -1.69
N MET A 162 4.49 -7.98 -0.86
CA MET A 162 3.42 -8.14 0.13
C MET A 162 2.09 -8.58 -0.51
N GLY A 163 1.81 -8.19 -1.75
CA GLY A 163 0.65 -8.69 -2.51
C GLY A 163 0.75 -10.19 -2.78
N GLY A 164 1.94 -10.69 -3.07
CA GLY A 164 2.18 -12.13 -3.19
C GLY A 164 2.04 -12.88 -1.86
N MET A 165 2.43 -12.25 -0.73
CA MET A 165 2.19 -12.80 0.62
C MET A 165 0.70 -12.87 0.93
N GLN A 166 -0.07 -11.83 0.56
CA GLN A 166 -1.54 -11.85 0.65
C GLN A 166 -2.13 -12.99 -0.18
N LEU A 167 -1.66 -13.17 -1.42
CA LEU A 167 -2.08 -14.26 -2.27
C LEU A 167 -1.83 -15.63 -1.65
N LEU A 168 -0.62 -15.88 -1.15
CA LEU A 168 -0.29 -17.15 -0.49
C LEU A 168 -1.20 -17.40 0.73
N GLN A 169 -1.41 -16.36 1.54
CA GLN A 169 -2.31 -16.43 2.69
C GLN A 169 -3.77 -16.63 2.26
N PHE A 170 -4.22 -15.96 1.19
CA PHE A 170 -5.56 -16.12 0.64
C PHE A 170 -5.82 -17.56 0.21
N CYS A 171 -4.89 -18.17 -0.54
CA CYS A 171 -4.99 -19.57 -0.97
C CYS A 171 -4.97 -20.54 0.22
N ALA A 172 -4.19 -20.24 1.27
CA ALA A 172 -4.15 -21.07 2.48
C ALA A 172 -5.42 -20.96 3.34
N THR A 173 -6.06 -19.78 3.33
CA THR A 173 -7.27 -19.53 4.14
C THR A 173 -8.54 -19.92 3.40
N PHE A 174 -8.60 -19.72 2.09
CA PHE A 174 -9.77 -19.93 1.22
C PHE A 174 -9.38 -20.74 -0.04
N PRO A 175 -8.91 -21.99 0.11
CA PRO A 175 -8.38 -22.77 -1.01
C PRO A 175 -9.39 -23.01 -2.14
N GLU A 176 -10.70 -23.02 -1.82
CA GLU A 176 -11.77 -23.20 -2.80
C GLU A 176 -12.10 -21.93 -3.59
N LYS A 177 -11.71 -20.75 -3.12
CA LYS A 177 -12.12 -19.44 -3.68
C LYS A 177 -11.28 -18.98 -4.87
N THR A 178 -10.25 -19.71 -5.29
CA THR A 178 -9.51 -19.39 -6.51
C THR A 178 -9.21 -20.63 -7.34
N PHE A 179 -9.23 -20.48 -8.67
CA PHE A 179 -8.88 -21.54 -9.60
C PHE A 179 -7.36 -21.58 -9.83
N SER A 180 -6.72 -20.42 -9.96
CA SER A 180 -5.29 -20.29 -10.19
C SER A 180 -4.67 -19.14 -9.38
N ALA A 181 -3.37 -19.24 -9.13
CA ALA A 181 -2.62 -18.29 -8.33
C ALA A 181 -1.25 -18.00 -8.95
N ILE A 182 -0.88 -16.72 -9.07
CA ILE A 182 0.39 -16.26 -9.64
C ILE A 182 1.11 -15.37 -8.61
N PRO A 183 1.86 -15.94 -7.65
CA PRO A 183 2.68 -15.19 -6.71
C PRO A 183 3.94 -14.66 -7.40
N ILE A 184 4.27 -13.38 -7.20
CA ILE A 184 5.40 -12.73 -7.86
C ILE A 184 6.34 -12.16 -6.80
N ALA A 185 7.63 -12.48 -6.88
CA ALA A 185 8.70 -11.92 -6.04
C ALA A 185 8.32 -11.85 -4.54
N CYS A 186 7.83 -12.95 -3.98
CA CYS A 186 7.40 -13.05 -2.59
C CYS A 186 7.90 -14.32 -1.93
N SER A 187 7.72 -14.41 -0.61
CA SER A 187 7.99 -15.60 0.19
C SER A 187 6.90 -15.81 1.23
N SER A 188 6.79 -17.03 1.76
CA SER A 188 5.86 -17.36 2.83
C SER A 188 6.29 -16.84 4.21
N SER A 189 7.56 -16.44 4.35
CA SER A 189 8.11 -15.87 5.58
C SER A 189 9.25 -14.90 5.27
N HIS A 190 9.41 -13.90 6.13
CA HIS A 190 10.54 -12.97 6.04
C HIS A 190 11.84 -13.63 6.52
N SER A 191 12.93 -13.38 5.79
CA SER A 191 14.27 -13.67 6.28
C SER A 191 14.68 -12.70 7.39
N ALA A 192 15.70 -13.05 8.17
CA ALA A 192 16.28 -12.15 9.16
C ALA A 192 16.69 -10.80 8.55
N GLN A 193 17.24 -10.80 7.33
CA GLN A 193 17.59 -9.58 6.60
C GLN A 193 16.36 -8.71 6.31
N ASN A 194 15.25 -9.30 5.85
CA ASN A 194 14.02 -8.55 5.59
C ASN A 194 13.43 -7.96 6.88
N ILE A 195 13.48 -8.72 7.99
CA ILE A 195 13.06 -8.24 9.31
C ILE A 195 13.92 -7.05 9.74
N ALA A 196 15.24 -7.13 9.58
CA ALA A 196 16.17 -6.06 9.94
C ALA A 196 15.94 -4.79 9.08
N LEU A 197 15.73 -4.92 7.76
CA LEU A 197 15.43 -3.80 6.87
C LEU A 197 14.11 -3.12 7.25
N ASN A 198 13.08 -3.89 7.60
CA ASN A 198 11.81 -3.34 8.07
C ASN A 198 11.97 -2.62 9.43
N GLU A 199 12.78 -3.16 10.34
CA GLU A 199 13.07 -2.48 11.60
C GLU A 199 13.82 -1.16 11.39
N LEU A 200 14.84 -1.16 10.53
CA LEU A 200 15.56 0.06 10.17
C LEU A 200 14.62 1.13 9.59
N ALA A 201 13.70 0.75 8.72
CA ALA A 201 12.70 1.66 8.16
C ALA A 201 11.78 2.24 9.25
N ARG A 202 11.28 1.42 10.19
CA ARG A 202 10.47 1.90 11.32
C ARG A 202 11.25 2.85 12.23
N GLN A 203 12.51 2.51 12.56
CA GLN A 203 13.36 3.36 13.39
C GLN A 203 13.66 4.70 12.72
N ALA A 204 13.85 4.72 11.40
CA ALA A 204 14.03 5.98 10.67
C ALA A 204 12.80 6.89 10.78
N ILE A 205 11.58 6.34 10.69
CA ILE A 205 10.35 7.10 10.86
C ILE A 205 10.20 7.60 12.30
N MET A 206 10.42 6.73 13.29
CA MET A 206 10.25 7.07 14.71
C MET A 206 11.33 8.04 15.23
N ALA A 207 12.51 8.06 14.60
CA ALA A 207 13.58 9.00 14.92
C ALA A 207 13.37 10.40 14.32
N ASP A 208 12.42 10.58 13.41
CA ASP A 208 12.10 11.90 12.87
C ASP A 208 11.56 12.78 14.01
N PRO A 209 12.12 13.99 14.23
CA PRO A 209 11.68 14.88 15.33
C PRO A 209 10.18 15.22 15.29
N VAL A 210 9.55 15.09 14.12
CA VAL A 210 8.13 15.39 13.91
C VAL A 210 7.24 14.19 14.27
N TRP A 211 7.80 13.00 14.47
CA TRP A 211 7.04 11.76 14.77
C TRP A 211 6.16 11.90 16.01
N ASP A 212 6.66 12.57 17.07
CA ASP A 212 5.93 12.88 18.31
C ASP A 212 5.14 11.67 18.88
N ASN A 213 5.79 10.53 19.01
CA ASN A 213 5.15 9.28 19.45
C ASN A 213 3.87 8.93 18.65
N GLY A 214 3.90 9.13 17.35
CA GLY A 214 2.77 8.86 16.45
C GLY A 214 1.65 9.89 16.51
N LYS A 215 1.82 11.02 17.21
CA LYS A 215 0.81 12.09 17.37
C LYS A 215 1.00 13.24 16.39
N TYR A 216 1.88 13.10 15.40
CA TYR A 216 2.19 14.12 14.38
C TYR A 216 0.94 14.64 13.65
N PHE A 217 -0.07 13.79 13.45
CA PHE A 217 -1.32 14.17 12.81
C PHE A 217 -2.10 15.25 13.61
N LEU A 218 -2.00 15.28 14.96
CA LEU A 218 -2.65 16.30 15.78
C LEU A 218 -2.08 17.72 15.53
N LYS A 219 -0.86 17.79 15.00
CA LYS A 219 -0.16 19.03 14.64
C LYS A 219 -0.23 19.33 13.16
N ASN A 220 -0.97 18.53 12.38
CA ASN A 220 -1.03 18.59 10.91
C ASN A 220 0.38 18.57 10.29
N THR A 221 1.23 17.69 10.81
CA THR A 221 2.61 17.47 10.36
C THR A 221 2.75 16.01 9.91
N GLN A 222 3.89 15.68 9.33
CA GLN A 222 4.21 14.32 8.87
C GLN A 222 5.73 14.10 9.04
N PRO A 223 6.19 12.93 9.50
CA PRO A 223 7.59 12.59 9.65
C PRO A 223 8.26 12.33 8.29
N LYS A 224 8.33 13.38 7.45
CA LYS A 224 8.72 13.29 6.03
C LYS A 224 10.15 12.81 5.85
N ASN A 225 11.07 13.25 6.69
CA ASN A 225 12.48 12.86 6.60
C ASN A 225 12.65 11.37 6.91
N GLY A 226 12.06 10.92 8.02
CA GLY A 226 12.09 9.51 8.40
C GLY A 226 11.42 8.61 7.38
N LEU A 227 10.26 9.02 6.88
CA LEU A 227 9.53 8.28 5.85
C LEU A 227 10.30 8.23 4.51
N ALA A 228 10.98 9.33 4.13
CA ALA A 228 11.84 9.37 2.95
C ALA A 228 13.03 8.40 3.09
N VAL A 229 13.70 8.37 4.25
CA VAL A 229 14.80 7.42 4.53
C VAL A 229 14.29 5.98 4.50
N ALA A 230 13.14 5.69 5.11
CA ALA A 230 12.51 4.37 5.03
C ALA A 230 12.26 3.92 3.58
N ARG A 231 11.84 4.86 2.72
CA ARG A 231 11.68 4.59 1.28
C ARG A 231 13.00 4.32 0.57
N MET A 232 14.07 5.05 0.91
CA MET A 232 15.41 4.79 0.36
C MET A 232 15.90 3.39 0.72
N VAL A 233 15.71 2.95 1.96
CA VAL A 233 16.01 1.57 2.42
C VAL A 233 15.29 0.54 1.54
N GLY A 234 14.00 0.75 1.27
CA GLY A 234 13.24 -0.10 0.35
C GLY A 234 13.87 -0.17 -1.03
N HIS A 235 14.25 0.97 -1.63
CA HIS A 235 14.86 0.99 -2.96
C HIS A 235 16.22 0.32 -3.04
N ILE A 236 17.02 0.36 -1.98
CA ILE A 236 18.29 -0.38 -1.90
C ILE A 236 18.02 -1.88 -1.88
N SER A 237 16.98 -2.33 -1.19
CA SER A 237 16.64 -3.76 -1.06
C SER A 237 15.98 -4.37 -2.30
N TYR A 238 15.52 -3.57 -3.27
CA TYR A 238 14.82 -4.06 -4.48
C TYR A 238 15.75 -4.51 -5.59
N LEU A 239 16.99 -4.08 -5.58
CA LEU A 239 17.99 -4.42 -6.59
C LEU A 239 19.06 -5.31 -5.97
N SER A 240 19.58 -6.26 -6.77
CA SER A 240 20.82 -6.92 -6.41
C SER A 240 22.00 -5.93 -6.49
N GLU A 241 23.09 -6.23 -5.79
CA GLU A 241 24.34 -5.45 -5.89
C GLU A 241 24.78 -5.29 -7.35
N GLN A 242 24.76 -6.39 -8.11
CA GLN A 242 25.09 -6.38 -9.54
C GLN A 242 24.14 -5.48 -10.33
N GLY A 243 22.82 -5.60 -10.15
CA GLY A 243 21.84 -4.77 -10.87
C GLY A 243 21.97 -3.29 -10.52
N MET A 244 22.34 -2.95 -9.27
CA MET A 244 22.60 -1.59 -8.85
C MET A 244 23.88 -1.05 -9.49
N GLN A 245 24.94 -1.87 -9.54
CA GLN A 245 26.21 -1.54 -10.20
C GLN A 245 26.03 -1.32 -11.71
N GLU A 246 25.28 -2.19 -12.39
CA GLU A 246 25.00 -2.05 -13.83
C GLU A 246 24.20 -0.77 -14.13
N LYS A 247 23.22 -0.45 -13.30
CA LYS A 247 22.34 0.70 -13.50
C LYS A 247 23.03 2.03 -13.22
N PHE A 248 23.72 2.15 -12.12
CA PHE A 248 24.27 3.41 -11.61
C PHE A 248 25.81 3.45 -11.65
N GLY A 249 26.48 2.37 -11.23
CA GLY A 249 27.92 2.32 -11.07
C GLY A 249 28.44 3.48 -10.19
N ARG A 250 29.49 4.13 -10.65
CA ARG A 250 30.05 5.36 -10.05
C ARG A 250 29.77 6.59 -10.91
N LYS A 251 28.67 6.61 -11.65
CA LYS A 251 28.31 7.71 -12.53
C LYS A 251 27.97 8.96 -11.73
N LEU A 252 28.61 10.07 -12.06
CA LEU A 252 28.31 11.37 -11.47
C LEU A 252 27.00 11.94 -12.01
N GLN A 253 26.33 12.74 -11.18
CA GLN A 253 25.06 13.39 -11.48
C GLN A 253 25.33 14.71 -12.20
N GLU A 254 25.28 14.70 -13.55
CA GLU A 254 25.43 15.91 -14.41
C GLU A 254 26.63 16.81 -14.05
N LYS A 255 27.72 16.19 -13.59
CA LYS A 255 28.94 16.85 -13.14
C LYS A 255 30.15 16.21 -13.79
N ALA A 256 31.22 17.03 -14.00
CA ALA A 256 32.52 16.55 -14.48
C ALA A 256 33.37 16.00 -13.33
N ASP A 257 33.28 16.60 -12.13
CA ASP A 257 34.11 16.28 -10.96
C ASP A 257 33.30 16.28 -9.66
N TYR A 258 33.91 15.84 -8.55
CA TYR A 258 33.32 15.87 -7.20
C TYR A 258 33.27 17.29 -6.65
N GLU A 259 32.18 17.62 -5.94
CA GLU A 259 32.03 18.92 -5.29
C GLU A 259 32.63 19.01 -3.88
N PHE A 260 33.03 17.90 -3.26
CA PHE A 260 33.48 17.84 -1.87
C PHE A 260 32.50 18.49 -0.89
N SER A 261 31.20 18.30 -1.12
CA SER A 261 30.09 18.82 -0.32
C SER A 261 29.18 17.68 0.12
N PHE A 262 28.14 17.98 0.91
CA PHE A 262 27.08 17.04 1.26
C PHE A 262 25.97 16.96 0.20
N ASN A 263 26.16 17.52 -0.98
CA ASN A 263 25.27 17.37 -2.12
C ASN A 263 25.40 15.96 -2.75
N ALA A 264 24.43 15.60 -3.57
CA ALA A 264 24.50 14.36 -4.34
C ALA A 264 25.55 14.49 -5.45
N ASP A 265 26.65 13.74 -5.36
CA ASP A 265 27.63 13.63 -6.42
C ASP A 265 27.30 12.50 -7.39
N PHE A 266 26.84 11.37 -6.87
CA PHE A 266 26.52 10.19 -7.68
C PHE A 266 25.05 10.12 -8.08
N GLN A 267 24.78 9.54 -9.25
CA GLN A 267 23.41 9.32 -9.73
C GLN A 267 22.54 8.50 -8.76
N ILE A 268 23.13 7.52 -8.09
CA ILE A 268 22.42 6.71 -7.10
C ILE A 268 21.94 7.55 -5.91
N GLU A 269 22.71 8.52 -5.43
CA GLU A 269 22.32 9.40 -4.32
C GLU A 269 21.15 10.29 -4.74
N SER A 270 21.21 10.90 -5.91
CA SER A 270 20.13 11.70 -6.48
C SER A 270 18.87 10.87 -6.69
N TYR A 271 19.01 9.64 -7.22
CA TYR A 271 17.90 8.71 -7.37
C TYR A 271 17.22 8.39 -6.05
N LEU A 272 17.97 8.04 -5.00
CA LEU A 272 17.41 7.72 -3.69
C LEU A 272 16.69 8.93 -3.07
N ARG A 273 17.28 10.12 -3.12
CA ARG A 273 16.67 11.37 -2.65
C ARG A 273 15.35 11.66 -3.37
N HIS A 274 15.32 11.50 -4.70
CA HIS A 274 14.11 11.67 -5.51
C HIS A 274 13.03 10.65 -5.13
N GLN A 275 13.38 9.38 -4.96
CA GLN A 275 12.43 8.34 -4.56
C GLN A 275 11.85 8.59 -3.16
N GLY A 276 12.67 9.05 -2.22
CA GLY A 276 12.22 9.42 -0.89
C GLY A 276 11.26 10.61 -0.91
N SER A 277 11.64 11.71 -1.55
CA SER A 277 10.81 12.94 -1.60
C SER A 277 9.49 12.72 -2.34
N SER A 278 9.49 12.00 -3.45
CA SER A 278 8.26 11.69 -4.20
C SER A 278 7.30 10.76 -3.42
N PHE A 279 7.84 9.94 -2.53
CA PHE A 279 7.04 8.99 -1.75
C PHE A 279 6.22 9.68 -0.67
N VAL A 280 6.79 10.62 0.07
CA VAL A 280 6.13 11.33 1.18
C VAL A 280 4.94 12.19 0.75
N GLU A 281 4.79 12.46 -0.55
CA GLU A 281 3.64 13.19 -1.07
C GLU A 281 2.36 12.36 -1.18
N ARG A 282 2.47 11.03 -1.13
CA ARG A 282 1.36 10.10 -1.39
C ARG A 282 1.15 9.01 -0.35
N PHE A 283 2.05 8.86 0.59
CA PHE A 283 2.05 7.78 1.57
C PHE A 283 2.27 8.33 2.98
N ASP A 284 1.64 7.66 3.97
CA ASP A 284 1.77 7.96 5.38
C ASP A 284 2.05 6.69 6.20
#